data_26f266cdd01d132eebfeaad58ecff2df
#
_entry.id   26f266cdd01d132eebfeaad58ecff2df
#
_cell.length_a   1.000
_cell.length_b   1.000
_cell.length_c   1.000
_cell.angle_alpha   90.00
_cell.angle_beta   90.00
_cell.angle_gamma   90.00
#
_symmetry.space_group_name_H-M   'P 1'
#
loop_
_entity.id
_entity.type
_entity.pdbx_description
1 polymer ?
#
loop_
_entity_poly.entity_id
_entity_poly.type
_entity_poly.pdbx_seq_one_letter_code
_entity_poly.pdbx_strand_id
1 'polypeptide(L)'
;DLKGVIIGGPGPTKYDFEKGEYLHYTLKDKIIATIDTAYVSEQGVEEVVERAPEILRRVRYVEEKRIMQEFLYEIGHDTGLATYGESEVKRSLETGIVKTLLLSEGLDVVRVTVKCTACDYVKQETMKSQMLLSFEQSLSGQPCPKCNAPALYIAEVKELIEDLAELAEQVGAHVEVISTETEEG
;
A
#
# COMPACT_ATOMS: atom_id res chain seq x y z
N ASP A 1 -6.79 -5.69 16.94
CA ASP A 1 -6.11 -6.90 16.51
C ASP A 1 -4.60 -6.78 16.74
N LEU A 2 -3.98 -7.77 17.44
CA LEU A 2 -2.56 -7.72 17.75
C LEU A 2 -1.75 -8.10 16.50
N LYS A 3 -0.90 -7.18 16.00
CA LYS A 3 -0.09 -7.38 14.79
C LYS A 3 1.22 -8.13 15.05
N GLY A 4 1.81 -7.96 16.24
CA GLY A 4 3.05 -8.66 16.60
C GLY A 4 3.43 -8.49 18.07
N VAL A 5 4.40 -9.26 18.51
CA VAL A 5 4.97 -9.28 19.86
C VAL A 5 6.49 -9.12 19.75
N ILE A 6 7.06 -8.21 20.51
CA ILE A 6 8.51 -8.09 20.68
C ILE A 6 8.85 -8.45 22.12
N ILE A 7 9.80 -9.35 22.31
CA ILE A 7 10.30 -9.75 23.64
C ILE A 7 11.60 -9.01 23.90
N GLY A 8 11.66 -8.27 25.02
CA GLY A 8 12.88 -7.58 25.45
C GLY A 8 13.33 -8.05 26.82
N GLY A 9 14.64 -8.14 27.05
CA GLY A 9 15.19 -8.47 28.35
C GLY A 9 16.70 -8.63 28.35
N PRO A 10 17.38 -8.48 29.51
CA PRO A 10 18.80 -8.75 29.66
C PRO A 10 19.09 -10.26 29.72
N GLY A 11 20.25 -10.66 29.23
CA GLY A 11 20.74 -12.03 29.33
C GLY A 11 19.92 -13.08 28.60
N PRO A 12 20.07 -14.37 28.90
CA PRO A 12 19.46 -15.48 28.17
C PRO A 12 17.99 -15.74 28.51
N THR A 13 17.48 -15.26 29.63
CA THR A 13 16.13 -15.55 30.15
C THR A 13 15.02 -15.21 29.15
N LYS A 14 15.20 -14.20 28.32
CA LYS A 14 14.24 -13.86 27.26
C LYS A 14 14.06 -14.96 26.21
N TYR A 15 15.14 -15.67 25.89
CA TYR A 15 15.10 -16.82 24.98
C TYR A 15 14.46 -18.04 25.61
N ASP A 16 14.67 -18.24 26.93
CA ASP A 16 14.01 -19.29 27.69
C ASP A 16 12.50 -19.01 27.76
N PHE A 17 12.13 -17.73 27.91
CA PHE A 17 10.73 -17.31 27.87
C PHE A 17 10.09 -17.50 26.49
N GLU A 18 10.79 -17.14 25.43
CA GLU A 18 10.33 -17.34 24.03
C GLU A 18 10.10 -18.82 23.72
N LYS A 19 11.05 -19.68 24.09
CA LYS A 19 10.99 -21.12 23.83
C LYS A 19 10.06 -21.87 24.77
N GLY A 20 9.85 -21.36 25.98
CA GLY A 20 9.02 -21.96 27.00
C GLY A 20 7.51 -21.91 26.66
N GLU A 21 6.72 -22.61 27.46
CA GLU A 21 5.24 -22.63 27.31
C GLU A 21 4.55 -21.53 28.12
N TYR A 22 5.18 -20.36 28.22
CA TYR A 22 4.66 -19.24 29.02
C TYR A 22 3.63 -18.39 28.26
N LEU A 23 3.71 -18.40 26.92
CA LEU A 23 2.79 -17.69 26.05
C LEU A 23 1.78 -18.63 25.43
N HIS A 24 0.55 -18.15 25.32
CA HIS A 24 -0.45 -18.87 24.54
C HIS A 24 0.05 -19.07 23.08
N TYR A 25 -0.25 -20.21 22.47
CA TYR A 25 0.25 -20.56 21.14
C TYR A 25 -0.03 -19.47 20.09
N THR A 26 -1.20 -18.81 20.16
CA THR A 26 -1.58 -17.71 19.24
C THR A 26 -0.70 -16.46 19.36
N LEU A 27 0.00 -16.29 20.49
CA LEU A 27 0.96 -15.19 20.70
C LEU A 27 2.37 -15.61 20.29
N LYS A 28 2.72 -16.89 20.42
CA LYS A 28 4.02 -17.40 19.96
C LYS A 28 4.22 -17.20 18.47
N ASP A 29 3.20 -17.48 17.66
CA ASP A 29 3.23 -17.31 16.21
C ASP A 29 3.32 -15.83 15.78
N LYS A 30 3.08 -14.90 16.72
CA LYS A 30 3.17 -13.46 16.50
C LYS A 30 4.47 -12.83 17.02
N ILE A 31 5.43 -13.62 17.49
CA ILE A 31 6.71 -13.07 17.96
C ILE A 31 7.51 -12.59 16.72
N ILE A 32 7.72 -11.29 16.64
CA ILE A 32 8.46 -10.64 15.56
C ILE A 32 9.96 -10.62 15.83
N ALA A 33 10.35 -10.35 17.09
CA ALA A 33 11.74 -10.25 17.48
C ALA A 33 11.93 -10.47 18.98
N THR A 34 13.13 -10.93 19.34
CA THR A 34 13.63 -11.00 20.70
C THR A 34 14.91 -10.19 20.80
N ILE A 35 14.93 -9.14 21.65
CA ILE A 35 16.01 -8.15 21.71
C ILE A 35 16.63 -8.04 23.10
N ASP A 36 17.91 -7.69 23.12
CA ASP A 36 18.62 -7.39 24.36
C ASP A 36 18.27 -5.98 24.85
N THR A 37 17.90 -5.87 26.14
CA THR A 37 17.78 -4.59 26.86
C THR A 37 18.67 -4.60 28.06
N ALA A 38 19.09 -3.42 28.51
CA ALA A 38 19.91 -3.30 29.71
C ALA A 38 19.10 -3.49 31.01
N TYR A 39 17.79 -3.21 30.93
CA TYR A 39 16.90 -3.19 32.12
C TYR A 39 15.67 -4.08 31.89
N VAL A 40 15.09 -4.55 33.01
CA VAL A 40 13.78 -5.28 33.04
C VAL A 40 12.61 -4.39 33.48
N SER A 41 12.91 -3.12 33.81
CA SER A 41 11.96 -2.12 34.27
C SER A 41 11.31 -1.37 33.10
N GLU A 42 10.56 -0.33 33.41
CA GLU A 42 10.00 0.63 32.46
C GLU A 42 11.05 1.16 31.45
N GLN A 43 12.29 1.38 31.90
CA GLN A 43 13.41 1.74 31.04
C GLN A 43 13.73 0.66 29.98
N GLY A 44 13.59 -0.62 30.33
CA GLY A 44 13.74 -1.69 29.36
C GLY A 44 12.63 -1.69 28.29
N VAL A 45 11.42 -1.27 28.66
CA VAL A 45 10.32 -1.07 27.70
C VAL A 45 10.62 0.10 26.76
N GLU A 46 11.15 1.21 27.28
CA GLU A 46 11.58 2.35 26.47
C GLU A 46 12.66 1.94 25.46
N GLU A 47 13.67 1.17 25.87
CA GLU A 47 14.70 0.63 24.96
C GLU A 47 14.09 -0.25 23.84
N VAL A 48 13.06 -1.06 24.15
CA VAL A 48 12.34 -1.85 23.15
C VAL A 48 11.62 -0.94 22.16
N VAL A 49 10.91 0.08 22.66
CA VAL A 49 10.15 1.03 21.82
C VAL A 49 11.08 1.82 20.91
N GLU A 50 12.25 2.25 21.38
CA GLU A 50 13.23 2.97 20.55
C GLU A 50 13.79 2.11 19.41
N ARG A 51 13.96 0.79 19.63
CA ARG A 51 14.46 -0.14 18.60
C ARG A 51 13.37 -0.74 17.72
N ALA A 52 12.12 -0.70 18.15
CA ALA A 52 10.99 -1.29 17.43
C ALA A 52 10.85 -0.78 15.98
N PRO A 53 11.02 0.51 15.66
CA PRO A 53 10.89 1.00 14.28
C PRO A 53 11.86 0.32 13.31
N GLU A 54 13.13 0.12 13.71
CA GLU A 54 14.12 -0.55 12.85
C GLU A 54 13.80 -2.03 12.66
N ILE A 55 13.34 -2.70 13.70
CA ILE A 55 12.93 -4.11 13.65
C ILE A 55 11.72 -4.28 12.75
N LEU A 56 10.70 -3.44 12.92
CA LEU A 56 9.48 -3.49 12.11
C LEU A 56 9.77 -3.19 10.64
N ARG A 57 10.65 -2.22 10.34
CA ARG A 57 11.08 -1.94 8.98
C ARG A 57 11.79 -3.14 8.35
N ARG A 58 12.64 -3.83 9.10
CA ARG A 58 13.33 -5.04 8.62
C ARG A 58 12.37 -6.19 8.33
N VAL A 59 11.38 -6.40 9.20
CA VAL A 59 10.33 -7.43 9.00
C VAL A 59 9.50 -7.09 7.79
N ARG A 60 9.04 -5.84 7.68
CA ARG A 60 8.28 -5.33 6.53
C ARG A 60 9.06 -5.53 5.22
N TYR A 61 10.33 -5.17 5.18
CA TYR A 61 11.19 -5.35 4.01
C TYR A 61 11.26 -6.81 3.54
N VAL A 62 11.45 -7.76 4.49
CA VAL A 62 11.51 -9.20 4.15
C VAL A 62 10.17 -9.68 3.58
N GLU A 63 9.05 -9.22 4.15
CA GLU A 63 7.72 -9.61 3.70
C GLU A 63 7.39 -9.00 2.34
N GLU A 64 7.65 -7.72 2.12
CA GLU A 64 7.51 -7.05 0.83
C GLU A 64 8.32 -7.77 -0.26
N LYS A 65 9.59 -8.10 0.03
CA LYS A 65 10.45 -8.82 -0.89
C LYS A 65 9.89 -10.20 -1.25
N ARG A 66 9.36 -10.93 -0.28
CA ARG A 66 8.72 -12.25 -0.52
C ARG A 66 7.51 -12.12 -1.44
N ILE A 67 6.64 -11.16 -1.18
CA ILE A 67 5.43 -10.92 -1.97
C ILE A 67 5.80 -10.49 -3.40
N MET A 68 6.80 -9.62 -3.55
CA MET A 68 7.28 -9.21 -4.87
C MET A 68 7.90 -10.35 -5.66
N GLN A 69 8.67 -11.21 -5.01
CA GLN A 69 9.23 -12.40 -5.67
C GLN A 69 8.12 -13.35 -6.16
N GLU A 70 7.09 -13.56 -5.37
CA GLU A 70 5.91 -14.36 -5.75
C GLU A 70 5.21 -13.73 -6.96
N PHE A 71 4.95 -12.42 -6.92
CA PHE A 71 4.35 -11.69 -8.04
C PHE A 71 5.19 -11.79 -9.33
N LEU A 72 6.50 -11.54 -9.24
CA LEU A 72 7.40 -11.61 -10.39
C LEU A 72 7.52 -13.03 -10.96
N TYR A 73 7.45 -14.05 -10.11
CA TYR A 73 7.40 -15.44 -10.53
C TYR A 73 6.15 -15.71 -11.37
N GLU A 74 4.97 -15.28 -10.90
CA GLU A 74 3.70 -15.49 -11.60
C GLU A 74 3.66 -14.76 -12.95
N ILE A 75 4.19 -13.53 -13.02
CA ILE A 75 4.32 -12.77 -14.28
C ILE A 75 5.33 -13.45 -15.22
N GLY A 76 6.50 -13.85 -14.71
CA GLY A 76 7.58 -14.42 -15.53
C GLY A 76 7.24 -15.79 -16.14
N HIS A 77 6.35 -16.53 -15.51
CA HIS A 77 5.90 -17.85 -15.97
C HIS A 77 4.55 -17.84 -16.69
N ASP A 78 3.94 -16.65 -16.85
CA ASP A 78 2.64 -16.46 -17.52
C ASP A 78 1.55 -17.43 -16.99
N THR A 79 1.50 -17.58 -15.67
CA THR A 79 0.55 -18.50 -15.01
C THR A 79 -0.90 -18.05 -15.10
N GLY A 80 -1.14 -16.79 -15.45
CA GLY A 80 -2.47 -16.16 -15.43
C GLY A 80 -2.97 -15.79 -14.02
N LEU A 81 -2.14 -15.95 -12.98
CA LEU A 81 -2.48 -15.62 -11.59
C LEU A 81 -2.08 -14.21 -11.17
N ALA A 82 -1.31 -13.50 -11.99
CA ALA A 82 -0.92 -12.12 -11.75
C ALA A 82 -1.14 -11.25 -12.99
N THR A 83 -1.41 -9.97 -12.76
CA THR A 83 -1.52 -8.95 -13.81
C THR A 83 -0.95 -7.64 -13.31
N TYR A 84 -0.65 -6.72 -14.22
CA TYR A 84 -0.11 -5.39 -13.91
C TYR A 84 -0.64 -4.33 -14.87
N GLY A 85 -0.45 -3.08 -14.49
CA GLY A 85 -0.94 -1.93 -15.24
C GLY A 85 -2.35 -1.52 -14.81
N GLU A 86 -2.59 -0.21 -14.78
CA GLU A 86 -3.82 0.40 -14.21
C GLU A 86 -5.10 -0.22 -14.78
N SER A 87 -5.19 -0.33 -16.11
CA SER A 87 -6.40 -0.80 -16.79
C SER A 87 -6.76 -2.25 -16.45
N GLU A 88 -5.77 -3.14 -16.47
CA GLU A 88 -5.99 -4.57 -16.20
C GLU A 88 -6.23 -4.81 -14.70
N VAL A 89 -5.50 -4.10 -13.82
CA VAL A 89 -5.71 -4.16 -12.38
C VAL A 89 -7.12 -3.68 -12.02
N LYS A 90 -7.55 -2.52 -12.55
CA LYS A 90 -8.90 -2.00 -12.31
C LYS A 90 -9.98 -2.97 -12.77
N ARG A 91 -9.83 -3.52 -13.98
CA ARG A 91 -10.76 -4.52 -14.52
C ARG A 91 -10.84 -5.77 -13.65
N SER A 92 -9.69 -6.26 -13.18
CA SER A 92 -9.62 -7.43 -12.30
C SER A 92 -10.27 -7.17 -10.94
N LEU A 93 -10.07 -5.98 -10.37
CA LEU A 93 -10.76 -5.56 -9.14
C LEU A 93 -12.27 -5.49 -9.35
N GLU A 94 -12.74 -4.85 -10.41
CA GLU A 94 -14.18 -4.74 -10.73
C GLU A 94 -14.85 -6.11 -10.89
N THR A 95 -14.11 -7.13 -11.33
CA THR A 95 -14.63 -8.51 -11.42
C THR A 95 -14.54 -9.29 -10.11
N GLY A 96 -13.90 -8.74 -9.08
CA GLY A 96 -13.79 -9.35 -7.76
C GLY A 96 -12.89 -10.59 -7.70
N ILE A 97 -11.98 -10.77 -8.64
CA ILE A 97 -11.08 -11.95 -8.70
C ILE A 97 -9.73 -11.68 -8.04
N VAL A 98 -9.46 -10.45 -7.61
CA VAL A 98 -8.19 -10.06 -6.99
C VAL A 98 -8.16 -10.49 -5.54
N LYS A 99 -7.14 -11.26 -5.16
CA LYS A 99 -6.86 -11.62 -3.77
C LYS A 99 -6.02 -10.55 -3.08
N THR A 100 -4.96 -10.10 -3.75
CA THR A 100 -4.02 -9.11 -3.21
C THR A 100 -3.70 -8.07 -4.28
N LEU A 101 -3.83 -6.80 -3.92
CA LEU A 101 -3.41 -5.66 -4.72
C LEU A 101 -2.08 -5.14 -4.18
N LEU A 102 -1.08 -5.05 -5.04
CA LEU A 102 0.22 -4.46 -4.73
C LEU A 102 0.28 -3.05 -5.29
N LEU A 103 0.58 -2.07 -4.46
CA LEU A 103 0.71 -0.67 -4.83
C LEU A 103 2.10 -0.16 -4.44
N SER A 104 2.79 0.54 -5.32
CA SER A 104 4.05 1.19 -4.98
C SER A 104 3.80 2.46 -4.17
N GLU A 105 4.50 2.65 -3.06
CA GLU A 105 4.49 3.90 -2.28
C GLU A 105 4.96 5.10 -3.10
N GLY A 106 5.80 4.86 -4.13
CA GLY A 106 6.29 5.88 -5.06
C GLY A 106 5.33 6.22 -6.21
N LEU A 107 4.10 5.71 -6.20
CA LEU A 107 3.13 5.96 -7.26
C LEU A 107 2.60 7.41 -7.19
N ASP A 108 3.31 8.33 -7.84
CA ASP A 108 2.94 9.76 -7.94
C ASP A 108 2.03 10.00 -9.15
N VAL A 109 0.79 9.50 -9.07
CA VAL A 109 -0.21 9.58 -10.13
C VAL A 109 -1.55 9.96 -9.53
N VAL A 110 -2.25 10.87 -10.20
CA VAL A 110 -3.60 11.31 -9.82
C VAL A 110 -4.61 10.97 -10.91
N ARG A 111 -5.82 10.66 -10.48
CA ARG A 111 -7.00 10.54 -11.33
C ARG A 111 -7.78 11.84 -11.24
N VAL A 112 -8.00 12.45 -12.40
CA VAL A 112 -8.70 13.73 -12.54
C VAL A 112 -10.03 13.49 -13.20
N THR A 113 -11.10 13.91 -12.53
CA THR A 113 -12.46 13.88 -13.10
C THR A 113 -12.80 15.26 -13.65
N VAL A 114 -12.92 15.35 -14.98
CA VAL A 114 -13.33 16.56 -15.69
C VAL A 114 -14.82 16.51 -15.97
N LYS A 115 -15.52 17.58 -15.64
CA LYS A 115 -16.97 17.73 -15.92
C LYS A 115 -17.24 19.02 -16.71
N CYS A 116 -18.41 19.06 -17.35
CA CYS A 116 -18.89 20.26 -18.00
C CYS A 116 -20.04 20.86 -17.18
N THR A 117 -20.02 22.18 -16.98
CA THR A 117 -21.12 22.88 -16.27
C THR A 117 -22.38 23.05 -17.13
N ALA A 118 -22.25 22.96 -18.47
CA ALA A 118 -23.34 23.15 -19.41
C ALA A 118 -24.03 21.86 -19.86
N CYS A 119 -23.45 20.69 -19.60
CA CYS A 119 -24.02 19.39 -19.95
C CYS A 119 -23.51 18.28 -19.02
N ASP A 120 -23.97 17.06 -19.23
CA ASP A 120 -23.62 15.85 -18.47
C ASP A 120 -22.30 15.18 -18.92
N TYR A 121 -21.40 15.92 -19.59
CA TYR A 121 -20.10 15.39 -19.98
C TYR A 121 -19.23 15.14 -18.75
N VAL A 122 -18.72 13.92 -18.65
CA VAL A 122 -17.76 13.50 -17.63
C VAL A 122 -16.64 12.73 -18.32
N LYS A 123 -15.41 13.02 -17.98
CA LYS A 123 -14.22 12.30 -18.44
C LYS A 123 -13.27 12.11 -17.26
N GLN A 124 -12.69 10.93 -17.15
CA GLN A 124 -11.60 10.65 -16.22
C GLN A 124 -10.30 10.52 -17.00
N GLU A 125 -9.24 11.13 -16.46
CA GLU A 125 -7.88 11.03 -16.98
C GLU A 125 -6.93 10.73 -15.83
N THR A 126 -5.90 9.96 -16.10
CA THR A 126 -4.83 9.63 -15.15
C THR A 126 -3.54 10.29 -15.61
N MET A 127 -2.85 10.98 -14.69
CA MET A 127 -1.62 11.70 -14.99
C MET A 127 -0.72 11.81 -13.78
N LYS A 128 0.57 12.11 -13.99
CA LYS A 128 1.48 12.42 -12.87
C LYS A 128 1.04 13.70 -12.17
N SER A 129 1.16 13.75 -10.84
CA SER A 129 0.74 14.91 -10.02
C SER A 129 1.36 16.23 -10.47
N GLN A 130 2.61 16.21 -10.90
CA GLN A 130 3.31 17.38 -11.44
C GLN A 130 2.68 17.97 -12.72
N MET A 131 1.87 17.20 -13.46
CA MET A 131 1.21 17.64 -14.67
C MET A 131 -0.14 18.32 -14.40
N LEU A 132 -0.67 18.23 -13.19
CA LEU A 132 -2.00 18.70 -12.84
C LEU A 132 -2.19 20.20 -13.13
N LEU A 133 -1.24 21.05 -12.72
CA LEU A 133 -1.32 22.50 -12.95
C LEU A 133 -1.33 22.86 -14.43
N SER A 134 -0.49 22.21 -15.24
CA SER A 134 -0.47 22.44 -16.69
C SER A 134 -1.75 21.94 -17.36
N PHE A 135 -2.31 20.84 -16.86
CA PHE A 135 -3.56 20.31 -17.34
C PHE A 135 -4.73 21.25 -17.01
N GLU A 136 -4.84 21.75 -15.79
CA GLU A 136 -5.85 22.74 -15.39
C GLU A 136 -5.81 23.99 -16.26
N GLN A 137 -4.60 24.52 -16.51
CA GLN A 137 -4.42 25.67 -17.41
C GLN A 137 -4.87 25.35 -18.84
N SER A 138 -4.61 24.12 -19.33
CA SER A 138 -5.01 23.69 -20.67
C SER A 138 -6.52 23.55 -20.83
N LEU A 139 -7.24 23.21 -19.75
CA LEU A 139 -8.70 23.10 -19.75
C LEU A 139 -9.39 24.46 -19.85
N SER A 140 -8.72 25.53 -19.38
CA SER A 140 -9.27 26.87 -19.41
C SER A 140 -9.54 27.33 -20.85
N GLY A 141 -10.81 27.50 -21.19
CA GLY A 141 -11.25 27.91 -22.53
C GLY A 141 -11.38 26.78 -23.57
N GLN A 142 -11.08 25.53 -23.23
CA GLN A 142 -11.35 24.41 -24.13
C GLN A 142 -12.85 24.17 -24.28
N PRO A 143 -13.33 23.98 -25.52
CA PRO A 143 -14.73 23.65 -25.75
C PRO A 143 -15.03 22.22 -25.29
N CYS A 144 -16.17 22.02 -24.66
CA CYS A 144 -16.65 20.70 -24.28
C CYS A 144 -16.89 19.83 -25.54
N PRO A 145 -16.37 18.60 -25.61
CA PRO A 145 -16.56 17.71 -26.76
C PRO A 145 -18.03 17.35 -27.05
N LYS A 146 -18.91 17.48 -26.04
CA LYS A 146 -20.31 17.13 -26.17
C LYS A 146 -21.22 18.31 -26.58
N CYS A 147 -21.02 19.47 -25.96
CA CYS A 147 -21.92 20.64 -26.17
C CYS A 147 -21.21 21.86 -26.74
N ASN A 148 -19.90 21.80 -26.99
CA ASN A 148 -19.06 22.86 -27.52
C ASN A 148 -18.98 24.15 -26.67
N ALA A 149 -19.50 24.15 -25.43
CA ALA A 149 -19.39 25.27 -24.53
C ALA A 149 -18.00 25.29 -23.85
N PRO A 150 -17.38 26.46 -23.63
CA PRO A 150 -16.11 26.59 -22.90
C PRO A 150 -16.37 26.50 -21.40
N ALA A 151 -16.79 25.34 -20.93
CA ALA A 151 -17.38 25.14 -19.60
C ALA A 151 -16.84 23.89 -18.90
N LEU A 152 -15.64 23.44 -19.28
CA LEU A 152 -14.95 22.33 -18.66
C LEU A 152 -14.27 22.77 -17.35
N TYR A 153 -14.32 21.94 -16.33
CA TYR A 153 -13.65 22.14 -15.07
C TYR A 153 -13.23 20.81 -14.43
N ILE A 154 -12.22 20.87 -13.56
CA ILE A 154 -11.81 19.73 -12.73
C ILE A 154 -12.80 19.63 -11.58
N ALA A 155 -13.59 18.57 -11.56
CA ALA A 155 -14.56 18.31 -10.50
C ALA A 155 -13.97 17.59 -9.31
N GLU A 156 -12.95 16.76 -9.54
CA GLU A 156 -12.30 15.95 -8.52
C GLU A 156 -10.88 15.60 -8.94
N VAL A 157 -9.98 15.57 -7.97
CA VAL A 157 -8.62 15.03 -8.08
C VAL A 157 -8.45 14.04 -6.94
N LYS A 158 -8.06 12.81 -7.26
CA LYS A 158 -7.84 11.75 -6.29
C LYS A 158 -6.51 11.06 -6.58
N GLU A 159 -5.76 10.73 -5.55
CA GLU A 159 -4.56 9.91 -5.72
C GLU A 159 -4.93 8.52 -6.25
N LEU A 160 -4.21 8.03 -7.25
CA LEU A 160 -4.51 6.74 -7.87
C LEU A 160 -4.36 5.60 -6.86
N ILE A 161 -3.41 5.73 -5.93
CA ILE A 161 -3.18 4.75 -4.86
C ILE A 161 -4.40 4.65 -3.94
N GLU A 162 -5.01 5.78 -3.57
CA GLU A 162 -6.22 5.79 -2.74
C GLU A 162 -7.43 5.23 -3.49
N ASP A 163 -7.61 5.62 -4.76
CA ASP A 163 -8.73 5.17 -5.57
C ASP A 163 -8.71 3.65 -5.80
N LEU A 164 -7.54 3.08 -6.05
CA LEU A 164 -7.38 1.64 -6.20
C LEU A 164 -7.50 0.89 -4.87
N ALA A 165 -6.98 1.45 -3.77
CA ALA A 165 -7.11 0.86 -2.44
C ALA A 165 -8.58 0.79 -2.00
N GLU A 166 -9.35 1.87 -2.18
CA GLU A 166 -10.79 1.86 -1.86
C GLU A 166 -11.56 0.83 -2.71
N LEU A 167 -11.23 0.73 -4.01
CA LEU A 167 -11.86 -0.27 -4.87
C LEU A 167 -11.51 -1.70 -4.41
N ALA A 168 -10.26 -1.94 -4.01
CA ALA A 168 -9.83 -3.23 -3.47
C ALA A 168 -10.57 -3.59 -2.17
N GLU A 169 -10.71 -2.63 -1.26
CA GLU A 169 -11.46 -2.84 -0.02
C GLU A 169 -12.94 -3.18 -0.26
N GLN A 170 -13.58 -2.50 -1.22
CA GLN A 170 -14.98 -2.76 -1.58
C GLN A 170 -15.22 -4.19 -2.08
N VAL A 171 -14.25 -4.77 -2.76
CA VAL A 171 -14.33 -6.14 -3.27
C VAL A 171 -13.69 -7.19 -2.34
N GLY A 172 -13.17 -6.75 -1.18
CA GLY A 172 -12.56 -7.63 -0.17
C GLY A 172 -11.15 -8.11 -0.54
N ALA A 173 -10.47 -7.45 -1.46
CA ALA A 173 -9.07 -7.72 -1.79
C ALA A 173 -8.15 -7.14 -0.70
N HIS A 174 -7.06 -7.86 -0.40
CA HIS A 174 -6.03 -7.35 0.51
C HIS A 174 -5.14 -6.33 -0.21
N VAL A 175 -4.82 -5.23 0.44
CA VAL A 175 -3.95 -4.17 -0.11
C VAL A 175 -2.60 -4.21 0.59
N GLU A 176 -1.54 -4.35 -0.19
CA GLU A 176 -0.15 -4.24 0.26
C GLU A 176 0.53 -3.06 -0.44
N VAL A 177 1.08 -2.15 0.36
CA VAL A 177 1.85 -1.01 -0.15
C VAL A 177 3.33 -1.36 -0.07
N ILE A 178 3.98 -1.43 -1.22
CA ILE A 178 5.40 -1.77 -1.35
C ILE A 178 6.21 -0.49 -1.25
N SER A 179 7.18 -0.48 -0.33
CA SER A 179 8.06 0.67 -0.12
C SER A 179 9.04 0.88 -1.27
N THR A 180 9.44 2.13 -1.50
CA THR A 180 10.49 2.47 -2.48
C THR A 180 11.91 2.11 -1.99
N GLU A 181 12.05 1.57 -0.78
CA GLU A 181 13.32 1.06 -0.25
C GLU A 181 13.68 -0.32 -0.83
N THR A 182 12.72 -1.03 -1.44
CA THR A 182 12.98 -2.27 -2.18
C THR A 182 13.41 -1.94 -3.61
N GLU A 183 14.29 -2.77 -4.20
CA GLU A 183 14.74 -2.58 -5.59
C GLU A 183 13.60 -2.65 -6.60
N GLU A 184 12.46 -3.23 -6.19
CA GLU A 184 11.26 -3.48 -6.99
C GLU A 184 10.13 -2.47 -6.72
N GLY A 185 10.26 -1.59 -5.72
CA GLY A 185 9.25 -0.63 -5.26
C GLY A 185 9.18 0.71 -6.01
#